data_952a2556e08c6a3af27f7ccb305328d1
#
_entry.id   952a2556e08c6a3af27f7ccb305328d1
#
_cell.length_a   1.000
_cell.length_b   1.000
_cell.length_c   1.000
_cell.angle_alpha   90.00
_cell.angle_beta   90.00
_cell.angle_gamma   90.00
#
_symmetry.space_group_name_H-M   'P 1'
#
loop_
_entity.id
_entity.type
_entity.pdbx_description
1 polymer ?
#
loop_
_entity_poly.entity_id
_entity_poly.type
_entity_poly.pdbx_seq_one_letter_code
_entity_poly.pdbx_strand_id
1 'polypeptide(L)'
;MRAFIAVDLSEEIRAKIKEIQKQFVDLGVEQSGIKLKFVNPWQVHQTVKFLGDIPENRVEEIKIALAETTQKPFDIKLRGVGFFPEASLEKARNIRVVWIGMEKGEEELKALQKEVESELSALGFPPEKRFGAHVTLCRVKKRLSQAEIRLLLNKIVELRDVEVGTMLVEELKLKRSTLTPKGPIYEDVCVERLGE
;
A
#
# COMPACT_ATOMS: atom_id res chain seq x y z
N MET A 1 -13.21 13.88 -9.45
CA MET A 1 -12.20 13.71 -8.38
C MET A 1 -11.35 12.47 -8.64
N ARG A 2 -10.08 12.48 -8.26
CA ARG A 2 -9.26 11.27 -8.29
C ARG A 2 -9.59 10.38 -7.10
N ALA A 3 -9.89 9.10 -7.32
CA ALA A 3 -10.37 8.20 -6.27
C ALA A 3 -9.73 6.81 -6.32
N PHE A 4 -9.77 6.13 -5.17
CA PHE A 4 -9.32 4.76 -5.01
C PHE A 4 -10.03 4.13 -3.80
N ILE A 5 -10.04 2.80 -3.77
CA ILE A 5 -10.60 2.00 -2.68
C ILE A 5 -9.43 1.40 -1.90
N ALA A 6 -9.51 1.46 -0.58
CA ALA A 6 -8.43 1.02 0.30
C ALA A 6 -8.92 0.54 1.66
N VAL A 7 -8.05 -0.24 2.31
CA VAL A 7 -8.09 -0.58 3.73
C VAL A 7 -7.06 0.28 4.46
N ASP A 8 -7.47 1.01 5.48
CA ASP A 8 -6.57 1.78 6.34
C ASP A 8 -5.85 0.87 7.34
N LEU A 9 -4.65 1.25 7.72
CA LEU A 9 -3.88 0.52 8.72
C LEU A 9 -4.10 1.12 10.12
N SER A 10 -3.98 0.28 11.16
CA SER A 10 -4.11 0.72 12.55
C SER A 10 -2.99 1.72 12.93
N GLU A 11 -3.23 2.48 14.00
CA GLU A 11 -2.24 3.46 14.50
C GLU A 11 -0.95 2.78 14.95
N GLU A 12 -1.05 1.60 15.57
CA GLU A 12 0.10 0.81 16.02
C GLU A 12 0.98 0.37 14.84
N ILE A 13 0.35 -0.12 13.77
CA ILE A 13 1.05 -0.49 12.53
C ILE A 13 1.69 0.75 11.90
N ARG A 14 0.98 1.87 11.84
CA ARG A 14 1.51 3.15 11.30
C ARG A 14 2.71 3.65 12.11
N ALA A 15 2.65 3.55 13.44
CA ALA A 15 3.78 3.89 14.32
C ALA A 15 4.99 2.99 14.03
N LYS A 16 4.78 1.67 13.87
CA LYS A 16 5.85 0.72 13.52
C LYS A 16 6.45 0.98 12.14
N ILE A 17 5.64 1.33 11.17
CA ILE A 17 6.10 1.76 9.84
C ILE A 17 7.02 2.98 9.95
N LYS A 18 6.67 3.98 10.77
CA LYS A 18 7.50 5.16 11.02
C LYS A 18 8.87 4.78 11.62
N GLU A 19 8.91 3.83 12.57
CA GLU A 19 10.16 3.33 13.14
C GLU A 19 11.03 2.65 12.08
N ILE A 20 10.43 1.82 11.22
CA ILE A 20 11.14 1.15 10.14
C ILE A 20 11.68 2.18 9.13
N GLN A 21 10.88 3.18 8.75
CA GLN A 21 11.33 4.25 7.87
C GLN A 21 12.54 4.99 8.45
N LYS A 22 12.54 5.25 9.76
CA LYS A 22 13.66 5.89 10.44
C LYS A 22 14.96 5.10 10.28
N GLN A 23 14.91 3.77 10.34
CA GLN A 23 16.09 2.93 10.14
C GLN A 23 16.70 3.09 8.73
N PHE A 24 15.91 3.40 7.70
CA PHE A 24 16.43 3.74 6.38
C PHE A 24 17.04 5.15 6.34
N VAL A 25 16.50 6.11 7.08
CA VAL A 25 17.09 7.46 7.20
C VAL A 25 18.43 7.40 7.94
N ASP A 26 18.50 6.67 9.06
CA ASP A 26 19.67 6.54 9.91
C ASP A 26 20.85 5.82 9.22
N LEU A 27 20.61 5.08 8.13
CA LEU A 27 21.67 4.50 7.28
C LEU A 27 22.57 5.53 6.58
N GLY A 28 22.32 6.82 6.76
CA GLY A 28 23.03 7.84 6.00
C GLY A 28 22.70 7.80 4.51
N VAL A 29 21.51 7.34 4.15
CA VAL A 29 21.02 7.27 2.78
C VAL A 29 21.17 8.61 2.07
N GLU A 30 20.94 9.72 2.78
CA GLU A 30 21.15 11.07 2.24
C GLU A 30 22.62 11.36 1.99
N GLN A 31 23.52 10.87 2.84
CA GLN A 31 24.98 11.04 2.70
C GLN A 31 25.54 10.16 1.57
N SER A 32 24.93 9.00 1.33
CA SER A 32 25.28 8.11 0.21
C SER A 32 24.77 8.59 -1.15
N GLY A 33 23.94 9.65 -1.16
CA GLY A 33 23.32 10.19 -2.35
C GLY A 33 22.04 9.43 -2.80
N ILE A 34 21.58 8.41 -2.08
CA ILE A 34 20.30 7.72 -2.37
C ILE A 34 19.16 8.67 -2.03
N LYS A 35 18.25 8.90 -2.99
CA LYS A 35 17.06 9.71 -2.78
C LYS A 35 15.83 8.84 -2.56
N LEU A 36 15.39 8.69 -1.31
CA LEU A 36 14.15 8.00 -0.95
C LEU A 36 13.03 9.03 -0.73
N LYS A 37 11.88 8.76 -1.33
CA LYS A 37 10.63 9.45 -0.99
C LYS A 37 9.79 8.52 -0.13
N PHE A 38 9.83 8.72 1.18
CA PHE A 38 8.99 8.01 2.12
C PHE A 38 7.52 8.38 1.92
N VAL A 39 6.64 7.41 2.13
CA VAL A 39 5.21 7.67 2.28
C VAL A 39 4.96 8.25 3.67
N ASN A 40 3.94 9.10 3.79
CA ASN A 40 3.55 9.57 5.13
C ASN A 40 2.95 8.39 5.91
N PRO A 41 3.52 7.98 7.06
CA PRO A 41 3.04 6.81 7.81
C PRO A 41 1.56 6.90 8.16
N TRP A 42 1.06 8.10 8.44
CA TRP A 42 -0.34 8.33 8.81
C TRP A 42 -1.32 8.27 7.62
N GLN A 43 -0.80 8.22 6.40
CA GLN A 43 -1.57 8.08 5.16
C GLN A 43 -1.35 6.72 4.48
N VAL A 44 -0.59 5.82 5.13
CA VAL A 44 -0.35 4.49 4.59
C VAL A 44 -1.63 3.66 4.64
N HIS A 45 -1.91 2.98 3.55
CA HIS A 45 -3.07 2.13 3.36
C HIS A 45 -2.72 0.96 2.43
N GLN A 46 -3.52 -0.09 2.46
CA GLN A 46 -3.52 -1.12 1.44
C GLN A 46 -4.54 -0.74 0.36
N THR A 47 -4.07 -0.42 -0.83
CA THR A 47 -4.97 -0.14 -1.95
C THR A 47 -5.63 -1.43 -2.43
N VAL A 48 -6.95 -1.41 -2.57
CA VAL A 48 -7.75 -2.51 -3.11
C VAL A 48 -7.99 -2.30 -4.59
N LYS A 49 -8.38 -1.06 -5.00
CA LYS A 49 -8.62 -0.71 -6.40
C LYS A 49 -8.40 0.77 -6.68
N PHE A 50 -7.71 1.09 -7.78
CA PHE A 50 -7.66 2.45 -8.30
C PHE A 50 -8.84 2.70 -9.24
N LEU A 51 -9.56 3.81 -9.02
CA LEU A 51 -10.69 4.23 -9.87
C LEU A 51 -10.28 5.29 -10.90
N GLY A 52 -9.13 5.95 -10.67
CA GLY A 52 -8.69 7.07 -11.50
C GLY A 52 -9.50 8.34 -11.24
N ASP A 53 -9.68 9.13 -12.28
CA ASP A 53 -10.49 10.36 -12.22
C ASP A 53 -11.95 10.02 -12.48
N ILE A 54 -12.82 10.23 -11.49
CA ILE A 54 -14.25 9.97 -11.56
C ILE A 54 -15.06 11.27 -11.40
N PRO A 55 -16.20 11.41 -12.11
CA PRO A 55 -17.16 12.48 -11.84
C PRO A 55 -17.78 12.32 -10.44
N GLU A 56 -18.12 13.41 -9.79
CA GLU A 56 -18.66 13.36 -8.42
C GLU A 56 -20.05 12.71 -8.34
N ASN A 57 -20.83 12.80 -9.41
CA ASN A 57 -22.14 12.14 -9.50
C ASN A 57 -22.07 10.61 -9.53
N ARG A 58 -20.88 10.02 -9.75
CA ARG A 58 -20.67 8.57 -9.67
C ARG A 58 -20.41 8.03 -8.26
N VAL A 59 -20.21 8.90 -7.29
CA VAL A 59 -19.86 8.49 -5.91
C VAL A 59 -20.94 7.61 -5.31
N GLU A 60 -22.21 7.94 -5.51
CA GLU A 60 -23.31 7.20 -4.90
C GLU A 60 -23.45 5.78 -5.46
N GLU A 61 -23.31 5.59 -6.78
CA GLU A 61 -23.31 4.24 -7.37
C GLU A 61 -22.15 3.38 -6.90
N ILE A 62 -20.97 4.00 -6.67
CA ILE A 62 -19.80 3.30 -6.13
C ILE A 62 -20.05 2.88 -4.68
N LYS A 63 -20.65 3.74 -3.85
CA LYS A 63 -21.01 3.38 -2.46
C LYS A 63 -21.96 2.18 -2.43
N ILE A 64 -23.01 2.21 -3.25
CA ILE A 64 -23.96 1.09 -3.35
C ILE A 64 -23.21 -0.19 -3.73
N ALA A 65 -22.34 -0.13 -4.74
CA ALA A 65 -21.55 -1.29 -5.15
C ALA A 65 -20.62 -1.81 -4.05
N LEU A 66 -20.03 -0.93 -3.24
CA LEU A 66 -19.18 -1.35 -2.12
C LEU A 66 -19.99 -1.98 -0.97
N ALA A 67 -21.23 -1.54 -0.75
CA ALA A 67 -22.12 -2.11 0.25
C ALA A 67 -22.58 -3.55 -0.09
N GLU A 68 -22.47 -3.96 -1.35
CA GLU A 68 -22.76 -5.34 -1.79
C GLU A 68 -21.63 -6.33 -1.49
N THR A 69 -20.47 -5.87 -0.96
CA THR A 69 -19.39 -6.79 -0.58
C THR A 69 -19.81 -7.65 0.60
N THR A 70 -19.58 -8.96 0.47
CA THR A 70 -19.96 -9.97 1.47
C THR A 70 -18.81 -10.50 2.29
N GLN A 71 -17.58 -10.05 1.99
CA GLN A 71 -16.37 -10.43 2.73
C GLN A 71 -16.52 -10.10 4.21
N LYS A 72 -16.32 -11.10 5.06
CA LYS A 72 -16.32 -10.93 6.52
C LYS A 72 -15.05 -10.24 7.00
N PRO A 73 -15.06 -9.59 8.18
CA PRO A 73 -13.84 -9.09 8.81
C PRO A 73 -12.77 -10.18 8.94
N PHE A 74 -11.51 -9.82 8.70
CA PHE A 74 -10.38 -10.75 8.73
C PHE A 74 -9.11 -10.10 9.24
N ASP A 75 -8.24 -10.92 9.82
CA ASP A 75 -6.94 -10.46 10.30
C ASP A 75 -5.93 -10.35 9.15
N ILE A 76 -5.16 -9.28 9.17
CA ILE A 76 -3.91 -9.18 8.41
C ILE A 76 -2.73 -9.12 9.36
N LYS A 77 -1.63 -9.79 9.01
CA LYS A 77 -0.34 -9.66 9.70
C LYS A 77 0.70 -9.16 8.71
N LEU A 78 1.29 -8.01 9.04
CA LEU A 78 2.36 -7.41 8.25
C LEU A 78 3.72 -7.83 8.81
N ARG A 79 4.60 -8.31 7.93
CA ARG A 79 5.95 -8.75 8.27
C ARG A 79 6.90 -8.60 7.11
N GLY A 80 8.13 -8.26 7.43
CA GLY A 80 9.24 -8.25 6.49
C GLY A 80 9.24 -7.07 5.53
N VAL A 81 10.44 -6.74 5.06
CA VAL A 81 10.67 -5.70 4.07
C VAL A 81 11.17 -6.32 2.77
N GLY A 82 10.61 -5.89 1.67
CA GLY A 82 11.01 -6.29 0.33
C GLY A 82 11.13 -5.11 -0.62
N PHE A 83 11.35 -5.41 -1.91
CA PHE A 83 11.52 -4.38 -2.93
C PHE A 83 10.93 -4.78 -4.29
N PHE A 84 10.64 -3.78 -5.11
CA PHE A 84 10.30 -3.95 -6.52
C PHE A 84 11.32 -3.22 -7.42
N PRO A 85 11.55 -3.73 -8.68
CA PRO A 85 11.07 -5.00 -9.21
C PRO A 85 11.63 -6.19 -8.45
N GLU A 86 10.85 -7.26 -8.34
CA GLU A 86 11.27 -8.50 -7.67
C GLU A 86 12.49 -9.11 -8.37
N ALA A 87 13.49 -9.42 -7.58
CA ALA A 87 14.68 -10.13 -8.03
C ALA A 87 15.36 -10.82 -6.84
N SER A 88 16.13 -11.89 -7.07
CA SER A 88 17.04 -12.35 -6.04
C SER A 88 18.09 -11.27 -5.72
N LEU A 89 18.60 -11.27 -4.49
CA LEU A 89 19.57 -10.26 -4.02
C LEU A 89 20.78 -10.13 -4.96
N GLU A 90 21.25 -11.25 -5.51
CA GLU A 90 22.39 -11.31 -6.44
C GLU A 90 22.08 -10.72 -7.81
N LYS A 91 20.83 -10.83 -8.25
CA LYS A 91 20.35 -10.38 -9.56
C LYS A 91 19.74 -8.97 -9.54
N ALA A 92 19.53 -8.38 -8.37
CA ALA A 92 18.97 -7.06 -8.25
C ALA A 92 19.88 -6.01 -8.94
N ARG A 93 19.36 -5.35 -9.96
CA ARG A 93 20.04 -4.30 -10.73
C ARG A 93 19.34 -2.95 -10.63
N ASN A 94 18.19 -2.93 -9.98
CA ASN A 94 17.38 -1.74 -9.77
C ASN A 94 16.44 -1.95 -8.59
N ILE A 95 16.22 -0.89 -7.81
CA ILE A 95 15.20 -0.85 -6.76
C ILE A 95 14.39 0.42 -6.98
N ARG A 96 13.09 0.29 -7.11
CA ARG A 96 12.16 1.41 -7.34
C ARG A 96 11.24 1.67 -6.16
N VAL A 97 10.85 0.63 -5.47
CA VAL A 97 9.94 0.66 -4.33
C VAL A 97 10.47 -0.25 -3.25
N VAL A 98 10.44 0.20 -2.01
CA VAL A 98 10.63 -0.62 -0.82
C VAL A 98 9.28 -0.75 -0.15
N TRP A 99 8.90 -1.97 0.25
CA TRP A 99 7.57 -2.30 0.77
C TRP A 99 7.63 -3.23 1.96
N ILE A 100 6.55 -3.29 2.72
CA ILE A 100 6.30 -4.26 3.79
C ILE A 100 5.39 -5.34 3.25
N GLY A 101 5.74 -6.62 3.51
CA GLY A 101 4.97 -7.79 3.11
C GLY A 101 3.78 -8.07 4.01
N MET A 102 2.90 -8.93 3.52
CA MET A 102 1.77 -9.47 4.26
C MET A 102 2.00 -10.96 4.49
N GLU A 103 2.14 -11.37 5.76
CA GLU A 103 2.36 -12.76 6.16
C GLU A 103 1.04 -13.53 6.31
N LYS A 104 -0.03 -12.84 6.75
CA LYS A 104 -1.38 -13.39 6.92
C LYS A 104 -2.42 -12.44 6.36
N GLY A 105 -3.52 -12.98 5.85
CA GLY A 105 -4.66 -12.22 5.34
C GLY A 105 -4.54 -11.82 3.86
N GLU A 106 -3.51 -12.30 3.16
CA GLU A 106 -3.33 -12.02 1.73
C GLU A 106 -4.44 -12.62 0.89
N GLU A 107 -4.88 -13.86 1.20
CA GLU A 107 -5.95 -14.54 0.44
C GLU A 107 -7.31 -13.89 0.69
N GLU A 108 -7.60 -13.50 1.93
CA GLU A 108 -8.82 -12.77 2.28
C GLU A 108 -8.84 -11.39 1.61
N LEU A 109 -7.71 -10.70 1.59
CA LEU A 109 -7.59 -9.42 0.89
C LEU A 109 -7.75 -9.57 -0.62
N LYS A 110 -7.26 -10.66 -1.22
CA LYS A 110 -7.49 -10.98 -2.63
C LYS A 110 -8.96 -11.32 -2.90
N ALA A 111 -9.63 -12.00 -1.97
CA ALA A 111 -11.05 -12.29 -2.08
C ALA A 111 -11.86 -10.98 -2.06
N LEU A 112 -11.59 -10.09 -1.09
CA LEU A 112 -12.20 -8.76 -1.02
C LEU A 112 -11.95 -7.97 -2.31
N GLN A 113 -10.73 -7.98 -2.81
CA GLN A 113 -10.39 -7.29 -4.06
C GLN A 113 -11.20 -7.83 -5.25
N LYS A 114 -11.40 -9.14 -5.35
CA LYS A 114 -12.19 -9.75 -6.42
C LYS A 114 -13.67 -9.40 -6.33
N GLU A 115 -14.25 -9.35 -5.13
CA GLU A 115 -15.63 -8.88 -4.94
C GLU A 115 -15.78 -7.43 -5.39
N VAL A 116 -14.90 -6.54 -4.91
CA VAL A 116 -14.87 -5.13 -5.33
C VAL A 116 -14.69 -4.98 -6.85
N GLU A 117 -13.84 -5.79 -7.48
CA GLU A 117 -13.68 -5.81 -8.93
C GLU A 117 -14.96 -6.23 -9.66
N SER A 118 -15.66 -7.26 -9.15
CA SER A 118 -16.90 -7.74 -9.72
C SER A 118 -17.95 -6.65 -9.72
N GLU A 119 -18.22 -6.04 -8.56
CA GLU A 119 -19.24 -5.00 -8.39
C GLU A 119 -18.93 -3.76 -9.24
N LEU A 120 -17.68 -3.32 -9.25
CA LEU A 120 -17.30 -2.14 -10.03
C LEU A 120 -17.18 -2.41 -11.53
N SER A 121 -16.98 -3.66 -11.94
CA SER A 121 -17.03 -4.05 -13.35
C SER A 121 -18.40 -3.79 -13.96
N ALA A 122 -19.48 -4.06 -13.21
CA ALA A 122 -20.86 -3.75 -13.64
C ALA A 122 -21.06 -2.25 -13.87
N LEU A 123 -20.31 -1.41 -13.20
CA LEU A 123 -20.29 0.05 -13.38
C LEU A 123 -19.30 0.52 -14.47
N GLY A 124 -18.65 -0.40 -15.18
CA GLY A 124 -17.74 -0.09 -16.29
C GLY A 124 -16.33 0.29 -15.88
N PHE A 125 -15.92 0.04 -14.62
CA PHE A 125 -14.53 0.21 -14.21
C PHE A 125 -13.67 -0.95 -14.74
N PRO A 126 -12.53 -0.68 -15.38
CA PRO A 126 -11.67 -1.73 -15.90
C PRO A 126 -11.03 -2.54 -14.76
N PRO A 127 -10.80 -3.85 -14.96
CA PRO A 127 -10.15 -4.68 -13.97
C PRO A 127 -8.68 -4.27 -13.76
N GLU A 128 -8.20 -4.41 -12.53
CA GLU A 128 -6.78 -4.25 -12.22
C GLU A 128 -5.97 -5.40 -12.82
N LYS A 129 -4.90 -5.05 -13.54
CA LYS A 129 -4.03 -6.04 -14.18
C LYS A 129 -3.22 -6.87 -13.19
N ARG A 130 -2.91 -6.29 -12.03
CA ARG A 130 -2.12 -6.92 -10.97
C ARG A 130 -2.55 -6.36 -9.62
N PHE A 131 -2.83 -7.25 -8.70
CA PHE A 131 -3.05 -6.92 -7.31
C PHE A 131 -1.89 -7.47 -6.48
N GLY A 132 -1.39 -6.69 -5.53
CA GLY A 132 -0.32 -7.11 -4.63
C GLY A 132 -0.61 -6.68 -3.20
N ALA A 133 -0.64 -7.64 -2.29
CA ALA A 133 -0.80 -7.40 -0.87
C ALA A 133 0.51 -6.92 -0.26
N HIS A 134 0.79 -5.62 -0.37
CA HIS A 134 1.98 -5.00 0.19
C HIS A 134 1.73 -3.54 0.57
N VAL A 135 2.48 -3.06 1.54
CA VAL A 135 2.42 -1.68 2.00
C VAL A 135 3.70 -0.94 1.58
N THR A 136 3.57 0.10 0.77
CA THR A 136 4.74 0.87 0.31
C THR A 136 5.36 1.65 1.48
N LEU A 137 6.66 1.45 1.73
CA LEU A 137 7.46 2.26 2.66
C LEU A 137 8.02 3.52 2.02
N CYS A 138 8.67 3.36 0.87
CA CYS A 138 9.26 4.46 0.13
C CYS A 138 9.44 4.14 -1.35
N ARG A 139 9.66 5.20 -2.14
CA ARG A 139 10.01 5.10 -3.56
C ARG A 139 11.40 5.69 -3.81
N VAL A 140 12.20 4.99 -4.59
CA VAL A 140 13.52 5.46 -5.03
C VAL A 140 13.34 6.47 -6.17
N LYS A 141 13.91 7.66 -6.01
CA LYS A 141 13.68 8.81 -6.92
C LYS A 141 14.73 8.98 -8.00
N LYS A 142 15.76 8.15 -8.01
CA LYS A 142 16.80 8.17 -9.04
C LYS A 142 17.26 6.75 -9.37
N ARG A 143 17.96 6.60 -10.46
CA ARG A 143 18.70 5.36 -10.75
C ARG A 143 19.85 5.22 -9.76
N LEU A 144 19.97 4.04 -9.13
CA LEU A 144 21.01 3.74 -8.16
C LEU A 144 22.26 3.15 -8.84
N SER A 145 23.42 3.48 -8.30
CA SER A 145 24.68 2.80 -8.59
C SER A 145 24.69 1.41 -7.92
N GLN A 146 25.62 0.54 -8.31
CA GLN A 146 25.74 -0.79 -7.69
C GLN A 146 26.06 -0.71 -6.18
N ALA A 147 26.86 0.27 -5.74
CA ALA A 147 27.16 0.49 -4.33
C ALA A 147 25.92 0.89 -3.54
N GLU A 148 25.11 1.80 -4.09
CA GLU A 148 23.84 2.23 -3.48
C GLU A 148 22.81 1.10 -3.42
N ILE A 149 22.74 0.27 -4.47
CA ILE A 149 21.87 -0.93 -4.47
C ILE A 149 22.29 -1.88 -3.34
N ARG A 150 23.59 -2.18 -3.19
CA ARG A 150 24.10 -3.06 -2.13
C ARG A 150 23.77 -2.52 -0.74
N LEU A 151 23.98 -1.21 -0.51
CA LEU A 151 23.67 -0.57 0.76
C LEU A 151 22.18 -0.74 1.11
N LEU A 152 21.30 -0.48 0.15
CA LEU A 152 19.86 -0.60 0.34
C LEU A 152 19.44 -2.06 0.54
N LEU A 153 20.01 -3.00 -0.23
CA LEU A 153 19.75 -4.43 -0.09
C LEU A 153 20.17 -4.97 1.28
N ASN A 154 21.32 -4.55 1.80
CA ASN A 154 21.78 -4.97 3.14
C ASN A 154 20.74 -4.60 4.20
N LYS A 155 20.19 -3.39 4.15
CA LYS A 155 19.12 -2.98 5.08
C LYS A 155 17.83 -3.76 4.86
N ILE A 156 17.43 -4.01 3.62
CA ILE A 156 16.26 -4.83 3.31
C ILE A 156 16.43 -6.25 3.88
N VAL A 157 17.62 -6.85 3.73
CA VAL A 157 17.93 -8.17 4.29
C VAL A 157 17.88 -8.18 5.81
N GLU A 158 18.43 -7.16 6.45
CA GLU A 158 18.36 -7.01 7.92
C GLU A 158 16.90 -6.97 8.41
N LEU A 159 16.02 -6.34 7.64
CA LEU A 159 14.61 -6.15 7.96
C LEU A 159 13.67 -7.18 7.31
N ARG A 160 14.19 -8.21 6.65
CA ARG A 160 13.38 -9.17 5.90
C ARG A 160 12.36 -9.93 6.76
N ASP A 161 12.61 -10.05 8.06
CA ASP A 161 11.77 -10.78 9.01
C ASP A 161 11.20 -9.87 10.11
N VAL A 162 11.33 -8.53 9.96
CA VAL A 162 10.85 -7.59 10.95
C VAL A 162 9.33 -7.72 11.13
N GLU A 163 8.89 -7.87 12.37
CA GLU A 163 7.47 -7.85 12.69
C GLU A 163 6.95 -6.42 12.73
N VAL A 164 5.84 -6.20 12.04
CA VAL A 164 5.21 -4.87 11.92
C VAL A 164 3.95 -4.80 12.76
N GLY A 165 3.10 -5.81 12.69
CA GLY A 165 1.91 -5.91 13.52
C GLY A 165 0.77 -6.70 12.87
N THR A 166 -0.25 -6.95 13.66
CA THR A 166 -1.50 -7.59 13.25
C THR A 166 -2.65 -6.63 13.50
N MET A 167 -3.63 -6.61 12.60
CA MET A 167 -4.87 -5.88 12.80
C MET A 167 -6.04 -6.62 12.16
N LEU A 168 -7.24 -6.35 12.66
CA LEU A 168 -8.48 -6.76 12.04
C LEU A 168 -8.86 -5.74 10.95
N VAL A 169 -9.21 -6.23 9.78
CA VAL A 169 -9.79 -5.46 8.68
C VAL A 169 -11.31 -5.56 8.81
N GLU A 170 -11.95 -4.45 9.13
CA GLU A 170 -13.40 -4.35 9.32
C GLU A 170 -14.07 -3.38 8.36
N GLU A 171 -13.27 -2.55 7.70
CA GLU A 171 -13.78 -1.44 6.88
C GLU A 171 -13.06 -1.37 5.54
N LEU A 172 -13.84 -1.05 4.53
CA LEU A 172 -13.39 -0.69 3.19
C LEU A 172 -13.71 0.79 2.95
N LYS A 173 -12.77 1.55 2.41
CA LYS A 173 -12.91 2.99 2.27
C LYS A 173 -12.79 3.43 0.81
N LEU A 174 -13.75 4.23 0.36
CA LEU A 174 -13.59 5.05 -0.84
C LEU A 174 -12.85 6.34 -0.46
N LYS A 175 -11.71 6.58 -1.06
CA LYS A 175 -10.87 7.74 -0.75
C LYS A 175 -10.71 8.66 -1.95
N ARG A 176 -10.76 9.97 -1.69
CA ARG A 176 -10.33 11.02 -2.62
C ARG A 176 -8.83 11.25 -2.48
N SER A 177 -8.15 11.44 -3.59
CA SER A 177 -6.73 11.82 -3.63
C SER A 177 -6.56 13.20 -4.25
N THR A 178 -6.16 14.18 -3.45
CA THR A 178 -5.80 15.52 -3.92
C THR A 178 -4.27 15.62 -4.00
N LEU A 179 -3.75 15.82 -5.21
CA LEU A 179 -2.31 15.97 -5.42
C LEU A 179 -1.84 17.36 -5.05
N THR A 180 -0.86 17.46 -4.17
CA THR A 180 -0.21 18.74 -3.79
C THR A 180 1.30 18.68 -4.03
N PRO A 181 1.99 19.84 -4.11
CA PRO A 181 3.46 19.86 -4.22
C PRO A 181 4.18 19.14 -3.07
N LYS A 182 3.55 19.09 -1.88
CA LYS A 182 4.08 18.40 -0.69
C LYS A 182 3.78 16.91 -0.68
N GLY A 183 2.87 16.44 -1.53
CA GLY A 183 2.43 15.05 -1.63
C GLY A 183 0.91 14.95 -1.74
N PRO A 184 0.38 13.73 -1.90
CA PRO A 184 -1.06 13.53 -1.93
C PRO A 184 -1.68 13.76 -0.54
N ILE A 185 -2.89 14.30 -0.53
CA ILE A 185 -3.78 14.35 0.63
C ILE A 185 -4.92 13.38 0.34
N TYR A 186 -5.26 12.55 1.31
CA TYR A 186 -6.35 11.58 1.20
C TYR A 186 -7.46 11.94 2.16
N GLU A 187 -8.70 11.86 1.65
CA GLU A 187 -9.92 12.13 2.39
C GLU A 187 -10.87 10.95 2.21
N ASP A 188 -11.51 10.50 3.30
CA ASP A 188 -12.51 9.44 3.25
C ASP A 188 -13.80 10.04 2.69
N VAL A 189 -14.29 9.48 1.58
CA VAL A 189 -15.56 9.85 0.93
C VAL A 189 -16.69 8.96 1.43
N CYS A 190 -16.36 7.68 1.66
CA CYS A 190 -17.27 6.68 2.19
C CYS A 190 -16.49 5.64 2.99
N VAL A 191 -17.12 5.11 4.02
CA VAL A 191 -16.63 3.99 4.83
C VAL A 191 -17.73 2.93 4.82
N GLU A 192 -17.40 1.74 4.31
CA GLU A 192 -18.29 0.58 4.31
C GLU A 192 -17.74 -0.47 5.27
N ARG A 193 -18.59 -1.02 6.12
CA ARG A 193 -18.21 -2.13 7.00
C ARG A 193 -18.29 -3.44 6.23
N LEU A 194 -17.31 -4.28 6.43
CA LEU A 194 -17.34 -5.65 5.91
C LEU A 194 -18.47 -6.43 6.56
N GLY A 195 -19.04 -7.39 5.80
CA GLY A 195 -20.22 -8.16 6.19
C GLY A 195 -20.08 -8.89 7.53
N GLU A 196 -21.19 -8.96 8.29
CA GLU A 196 -21.31 -9.67 9.56
C GLU A 196 -21.23 -11.20 9.40
#